data_e213d7488501a7ba107183b7c87a2e88
#
_entry.id   e213d7488501a7ba107183b7c87a2e88
#
_cell.length_a   1.000
_cell.length_b   1.000
_cell.length_c   1.000
_cell.angle_alpha   90.00
_cell.angle_beta   90.00
_cell.angle_gamma   90.00
#
_symmetry.space_group_name_H-M   'P 1'
#
loop_
_entity.id
_entity.type
_entity.pdbx_description
1 polymer ?
#
loop_
_entity_poly.entity_id
_entity_poly.type
_entity_poly.pdbx_seq_one_letter_code
_entity_poly.pdbx_strand_id
1 'polypeptide(L)'
;MKKKEYQPLVTKILNTTKEVCQLYKYTYKSLEITNLWINHSKKGASHNPHNHSNNIFSGVWYPFKDISNTPIIFQDPRPAVSVLYPNCEQYNLYNTSMYKFPPTQNMGLIFPSWLYHFVPPTHNDRLSLSFNIILRGEYGKKNTLQNANI
;
A
#
# COMPACT_ATOMS: atom_id res chain seq x y z
N MET A 1 12.20 4.60 -14.85
CA MET A 1 12.92 5.51 -13.92
C MET A 1 14.42 5.35 -14.10
N LYS A 2 15.05 6.23 -14.90
CA LYS A 2 16.50 6.11 -15.26
C LYS A 2 17.40 7.17 -14.59
N LYS A 3 16.86 8.03 -13.71
CA LYS A 3 17.69 9.04 -13.04
C LYS A 3 18.47 8.38 -11.89
N LYS A 4 19.79 8.53 -11.89
CA LYS A 4 20.72 7.96 -10.90
C LYS A 4 20.33 8.32 -9.44
N GLU A 5 19.76 9.49 -9.23
CA GLU A 5 19.35 10.03 -7.93
C GLU A 5 18.28 9.19 -7.21
N TYR A 6 17.41 8.49 -7.96
CA TYR A 6 16.35 7.66 -7.37
C TYR A 6 16.76 6.19 -7.19
N GLN A 7 17.92 5.79 -7.66
CA GLN A 7 18.34 4.38 -7.59
C GLN A 7 18.43 3.82 -6.17
N PRO A 8 18.94 4.53 -5.16
CA PRO A 8 18.96 4.01 -3.79
C PRO A 8 17.56 3.71 -3.27
N LEU A 9 16.60 4.60 -3.54
CA LEU A 9 15.20 4.43 -3.14
C LEU A 9 14.55 3.24 -3.88
N VAL A 10 14.70 3.18 -5.20
CA VAL A 10 14.21 2.07 -6.04
C VAL A 10 14.76 0.73 -5.53
N THR A 11 16.06 0.66 -5.25
CA THR A 11 16.71 -0.54 -4.72
C THR A 11 16.13 -0.92 -3.35
N LYS A 12 15.93 0.05 -2.47
CA LYS A 12 15.33 -0.20 -1.15
C LYS A 12 13.90 -0.75 -1.27
N ILE A 13 13.05 -0.12 -2.09
CA ILE A 13 11.68 -0.57 -2.34
C ILE A 13 11.68 -2.02 -2.86
N LEU A 14 12.48 -2.31 -3.88
CA LEU A 14 12.52 -3.65 -4.47
C LEU A 14 13.05 -4.70 -3.49
N ASN A 15 14.06 -4.39 -2.68
CA ASN A 15 14.58 -5.32 -1.69
C ASN A 15 13.56 -5.61 -0.58
N THR A 16 12.91 -4.58 -0.04
CA THR A 16 11.83 -4.78 0.95
C THR A 16 10.66 -5.58 0.35
N THR A 17 10.34 -5.33 -0.93
CA THR A 17 9.27 -6.11 -1.60
C THR A 17 9.68 -7.58 -1.78
N LYS A 18 10.96 -7.89 -2.02
CA LYS A 18 11.45 -9.30 -2.06
C LYS A 18 11.21 -10.00 -0.71
N GLU A 19 11.50 -9.31 0.40
CA GLU A 19 11.23 -9.83 1.74
C GLU A 19 9.74 -10.13 1.94
N VAL A 20 8.86 -9.20 1.51
CA VAL A 20 7.41 -9.42 1.53
C VAL A 20 7.01 -10.63 0.66
N CYS A 21 7.53 -10.75 -0.57
CA CYS A 21 7.28 -11.91 -1.43
C CYS A 21 7.71 -13.23 -0.79
N GLN A 22 8.82 -13.24 -0.04
CA GLN A 22 9.28 -14.42 0.70
C GLN A 22 8.29 -14.82 1.80
N LEU A 23 7.71 -13.86 2.53
CA LEU A 23 6.67 -14.12 3.53
C LEU A 23 5.42 -14.74 2.90
N TYR A 24 5.01 -14.24 1.72
CA TYR A 24 3.88 -14.79 0.97
C TYR A 24 4.22 -16.08 0.21
N LYS A 25 5.51 -16.46 0.15
CA LYS A 25 6.02 -17.59 -0.66
C LYS A 25 5.64 -17.48 -2.13
N TYR A 26 5.60 -16.26 -2.65
CA TYR A 26 5.32 -16.01 -4.07
C TYR A 26 6.51 -16.42 -4.95
N THR A 27 6.20 -17.02 -6.08
CA THR A 27 7.16 -17.27 -7.17
C THR A 27 6.96 -16.24 -8.28
N TYR A 28 8.04 -15.69 -8.80
CA TYR A 28 8.01 -14.67 -9.85
C TYR A 28 9.33 -14.66 -10.62
N LYS A 29 9.33 -14.14 -11.84
CA LYS A 29 10.54 -13.96 -12.67
C LYS A 29 11.29 -12.68 -12.30
N SER A 30 10.58 -11.58 -12.13
CA SER A 30 11.14 -10.29 -11.73
C SER A 30 10.11 -9.41 -11.05
N LEU A 31 10.58 -8.41 -10.29
CA LEU A 31 9.80 -7.34 -9.70
C LEU A 31 9.98 -6.07 -10.53
N GLU A 32 8.88 -5.37 -10.79
CA GLU A 32 8.88 -4.11 -11.52
C GLU A 32 8.08 -3.06 -10.76
N ILE A 33 8.67 -1.87 -10.52
CA ILE A 33 7.93 -0.70 -10.06
C ILE A 33 7.23 -0.09 -11.28
N THR A 34 5.92 -0.22 -11.34
CA THR A 34 5.10 0.31 -12.43
C THR A 34 4.91 1.82 -12.32
N ASN A 35 4.75 2.31 -11.10
CA ASN A 35 4.54 3.73 -10.80
C ASN A 35 5.32 4.14 -9.55
N LEU A 36 5.85 5.35 -9.55
CA LEU A 36 6.46 6.01 -8.40
C LEU A 36 6.13 7.50 -8.48
N TRP A 37 5.47 8.05 -7.45
CA TRP A 37 5.04 9.45 -7.45
C TRP A 37 5.05 10.05 -6.04
N ILE A 38 5.09 11.37 -5.98
CA ILE A 38 5.01 12.15 -4.74
C ILE A 38 3.63 12.78 -4.65
N ASN A 39 3.00 12.65 -3.48
CA ASN A 39 1.80 13.37 -3.11
C ASN A 39 2.16 14.49 -2.14
N HIS A 40 1.89 15.72 -2.53
CA HIS A 40 1.91 16.87 -1.63
C HIS A 40 0.47 17.36 -1.44
N SER A 41 -0.15 16.93 -0.37
CA SER A 41 -1.52 17.27 0.01
C SER A 41 -1.52 18.48 0.92
N LYS A 42 -2.19 19.56 0.53
CA LYS A 42 -2.39 20.75 1.36
C LYS A 42 -3.39 20.45 2.49
N LYS A 43 -3.34 21.26 3.56
CA LYS A 43 -4.33 21.21 4.64
C LYS A 43 -5.75 21.12 4.07
N GLY A 44 -6.57 20.19 4.57
CA GLY A 44 -7.93 19.92 4.13
C GLY A 44 -8.05 18.98 2.93
N ALA A 45 -6.97 18.69 2.21
CA ALA A 45 -7.01 17.71 1.13
C ALA A 45 -7.24 16.30 1.65
N SER A 46 -7.92 15.48 0.87
CA SER A 46 -8.21 14.08 1.18
C SER A 46 -7.94 13.19 -0.04
N HIS A 47 -7.81 11.89 0.19
CA HIS A 47 -7.85 10.88 -0.86
C HIS A 47 -9.06 9.99 -0.63
N ASN A 48 -9.93 9.90 -1.63
CA ASN A 48 -11.12 9.05 -1.56
C ASN A 48 -10.73 7.56 -1.42
N PRO A 49 -11.63 6.71 -0.87
CA PRO A 49 -11.43 5.27 -0.84
C PRO A 49 -11.17 4.71 -2.25
N HIS A 50 -10.05 4.01 -2.41
CA HIS A 50 -9.61 3.44 -3.69
C HIS A 50 -8.69 2.24 -3.47
N ASN A 51 -8.42 1.51 -4.54
CA ASN A 51 -7.38 0.50 -4.66
C ASN A 51 -6.56 0.75 -5.93
N HIS A 52 -5.56 -0.09 -6.20
CA HIS A 52 -4.69 0.06 -7.37
C HIS A 52 -4.80 -1.16 -8.28
N SER A 53 -5.44 -0.98 -9.44
CA SER A 53 -5.54 -2.03 -10.47
C SER A 53 -4.19 -2.35 -11.11
N ASN A 54 -4.07 -3.57 -11.67
CA ASN A 54 -2.93 -4.03 -12.46
C ASN A 54 -1.58 -4.08 -11.71
N ASN A 55 -1.64 -4.19 -10.38
CA ASN A 55 -0.47 -4.33 -9.53
C ASN A 55 -0.73 -5.40 -8.45
N ILE A 56 0.32 -5.96 -7.87
CA ILE A 56 0.22 -6.93 -6.76
C ILE A 56 0.41 -6.24 -5.43
N PHE A 57 1.42 -5.36 -5.35
CA PHE A 57 1.68 -4.56 -4.17
C PHE A 57 1.64 -3.08 -4.48
N SER A 58 1.15 -2.32 -3.53
CA SER A 58 1.26 -0.87 -3.45
C SER A 58 2.00 -0.50 -2.18
N GLY A 59 2.56 0.68 -2.14
CA GLY A 59 3.22 1.14 -0.95
C GLY A 59 3.28 2.65 -0.84
N VAL A 60 3.56 3.10 0.37
CA VAL A 60 3.77 4.51 0.70
C VAL A 60 4.96 4.64 1.63
N TRP A 61 5.76 5.68 1.44
CA TRP A 61 6.86 6.06 2.32
C TRP A 61 6.71 7.52 2.75
N TYR A 62 7.01 7.77 4.01
CA TYR A 62 6.94 9.09 4.65
C TYR A 62 8.35 9.56 5.01
N PRO A 63 9.03 10.33 4.12
CA PRO A 63 10.44 10.68 4.31
C PRO A 63 10.68 11.73 5.39
N PHE A 64 9.68 12.54 5.74
CA PHE A 64 9.85 13.73 6.57
C PHE A 64 9.14 13.61 7.92
N LYS A 65 9.75 14.20 8.94
CA LYS A 65 9.15 14.47 10.24
C LYS A 65 8.24 15.71 10.14
N ASP A 66 7.23 15.79 10.98
CA ASP A 66 6.40 17.00 11.24
C ASP A 66 5.56 17.54 10.07
N ILE A 67 5.28 16.68 9.08
CA ILE A 67 4.26 17.00 8.10
C ILE A 67 2.89 16.58 8.62
N SER A 68 1.92 16.29 8.28
CA SER A 68 0.66 15.87 8.87
C SER A 68 0.75 14.47 9.49
N ASN A 69 0.21 14.29 10.68
CA ASN A 69 -0.01 12.98 11.30
C ASN A 69 -1.32 12.31 10.84
N THR A 70 -2.01 12.87 9.83
CA THR A 70 -3.23 12.30 9.28
C THR A 70 -2.96 10.90 8.72
N PRO A 71 -3.63 9.86 9.25
CA PRO A 71 -3.31 8.47 8.91
C PRO A 71 -3.74 8.11 7.49
N ILE A 72 -3.07 7.14 6.89
CA ILE A 72 -3.68 6.29 5.89
C ILE A 72 -4.56 5.28 6.60
N ILE A 73 -5.75 5.03 6.08
CA ILE A 73 -6.74 4.14 6.67
C ILE A 73 -7.03 3.02 5.67
N PHE A 74 -6.88 1.77 6.12
CA PHE A 74 -7.24 0.59 5.35
C PHE A 74 -8.60 0.06 5.81
N GLN A 75 -9.43 -0.30 4.85
CA GLN A 75 -10.74 -0.86 5.11
C GLN A 75 -10.67 -2.39 5.14
N ASP A 76 -11.37 -3.01 6.09
CA ASP A 76 -11.54 -4.47 6.12
C ASP A 76 -12.23 -4.93 4.81
N PRO A 77 -11.63 -5.84 4.05
CA PRO A 77 -12.16 -6.27 2.76
C PRO A 77 -13.38 -7.20 2.87
N ARG A 78 -13.70 -7.69 4.06
CA ARG A 78 -14.83 -8.61 4.26
C ARG A 78 -16.15 -7.82 4.19
N PRO A 79 -17.05 -8.10 3.23
CA PRO A 79 -18.19 -7.22 2.94
C PRO A 79 -19.23 -7.18 4.07
N ALA A 80 -19.33 -8.22 4.88
CA ALA A 80 -20.35 -8.35 5.92
C ALA A 80 -19.80 -8.18 7.36
N VAL A 81 -18.57 -7.76 7.53
CA VAL A 81 -17.93 -7.68 8.85
C VAL A 81 -18.63 -6.72 9.81
N SER A 82 -19.35 -5.74 9.28
CA SER A 82 -20.04 -4.70 10.06
C SER A 82 -21.57 -4.87 10.13
N VAL A 83 -22.14 -5.96 9.59
CA VAL A 83 -23.62 -6.17 9.62
C VAL A 83 -24.12 -6.37 11.02
N LEU A 84 -23.36 -7.11 11.86
CA LEU A 84 -23.59 -7.21 13.29
C LEU A 84 -22.31 -6.76 14.00
N TYR A 85 -22.38 -5.62 14.66
CA TYR A 85 -21.22 -5.02 15.31
C TYR A 85 -21.44 -4.96 16.82
N PRO A 86 -20.83 -5.87 17.59
CA PRO A 86 -20.96 -5.86 19.05
C PRO A 86 -20.28 -4.61 19.62
N ASN A 87 -20.82 -4.09 20.71
CA ASN A 87 -20.15 -3.04 21.46
C ASN A 87 -18.82 -3.54 22.00
N CYS A 88 -17.78 -2.72 21.90
CA CYS A 88 -16.45 -3.03 22.43
C CYS A 88 -15.93 -1.87 23.27
N GLU A 89 -15.22 -2.19 24.34
CA GLU A 89 -14.62 -1.20 25.24
C GLU A 89 -13.49 -0.42 24.54
N GLN A 90 -12.73 -1.12 23.68
CA GLN A 90 -11.61 -0.54 22.95
C GLN A 90 -11.44 -1.23 21.59
N TYR A 91 -11.19 -0.42 20.54
CA TYR A 91 -10.84 -0.94 19.22
C TYR A 91 -9.40 -1.47 19.18
N ASN A 92 -9.23 -2.60 18.49
CA ASN A 92 -7.94 -3.24 18.26
C ASN A 92 -7.92 -3.94 16.89
N LEU A 93 -6.84 -4.68 16.57
CA LEU A 93 -6.70 -5.36 15.28
C LEU A 93 -7.75 -6.44 14.99
N TYR A 94 -8.47 -6.94 15.99
CA TYR A 94 -9.44 -8.04 15.84
C TYR A 94 -10.88 -7.55 15.72
N ASN A 95 -11.18 -6.36 16.23
CA ASN A 95 -12.54 -5.82 16.30
C ASN A 95 -12.75 -4.50 15.56
N THR A 96 -11.79 -4.05 14.75
CA THR A 96 -11.94 -2.85 13.91
C THR A 96 -12.13 -3.22 12.44
N SER A 97 -12.96 -2.45 11.74
CA SER A 97 -13.08 -2.51 10.29
C SER A 97 -12.23 -1.45 9.57
N MET A 98 -11.58 -0.57 10.32
CA MET A 98 -10.79 0.54 9.82
C MET A 98 -9.43 0.59 10.51
N TYR A 99 -8.38 0.15 9.81
CA TYR A 99 -7.02 0.10 10.33
C TYR A 99 -6.29 1.40 10.03
N LYS A 100 -5.94 2.17 11.06
CA LYS A 100 -5.31 3.49 10.96
C LYS A 100 -3.80 3.40 11.15
N PHE A 101 -3.05 3.90 10.20
CA PHE A 101 -1.59 4.01 10.29
C PHE A 101 -1.17 5.49 10.16
N PRO A 102 -0.94 6.17 11.29
CA PRO A 102 -0.42 7.54 11.26
C PRO A 102 1.01 7.53 10.71
N PRO A 103 1.35 8.49 9.85
CA PRO A 103 2.70 8.59 9.32
C PRO A 103 3.71 8.92 10.42
N THR A 104 4.83 8.21 10.40
CA THR A 104 6.02 8.55 11.19
C THR A 104 7.21 8.71 10.26
N GLN A 105 8.21 9.47 10.68
CA GLN A 105 9.39 9.71 9.87
C GLN A 105 10.06 8.40 9.45
N ASN A 106 10.40 8.29 8.17
CA ASN A 106 11.00 7.10 7.54
C ASN A 106 10.14 5.82 7.61
N MET A 107 8.86 5.93 7.98
CA MET A 107 7.94 4.81 7.90
C MET A 107 7.61 4.50 6.44
N GLY A 108 7.71 3.23 6.08
CA GLY A 108 7.21 2.68 4.83
C GLY A 108 6.16 1.60 5.09
N LEU A 109 5.14 1.58 4.26
CA LEU A 109 4.11 0.53 4.25
C LEU A 109 4.09 -0.12 2.87
N ILE A 110 4.02 -1.45 2.84
CA ILE A 110 3.72 -2.24 1.62
C ILE A 110 2.49 -3.06 1.92
N PHE A 111 1.52 -3.02 1.02
CA PHE A 111 0.23 -3.68 1.18
C PHE A 111 -0.26 -4.24 -0.16
N PRO A 112 -1.16 -5.23 -0.15
CA PRO A 112 -1.79 -5.73 -1.38
C PRO A 112 -2.51 -4.63 -2.13
N SER A 113 -2.29 -4.51 -3.44
CA SER A 113 -2.86 -3.43 -4.25
C SER A 113 -4.38 -3.42 -4.31
N TRP A 114 -5.02 -4.58 -4.07
CA TRP A 114 -6.47 -4.71 -4.03
C TRP A 114 -7.10 -4.14 -2.74
N LEU A 115 -6.30 -3.87 -1.69
CA LEU A 115 -6.81 -3.43 -0.38
C LEU A 115 -7.27 -1.98 -0.47
N TYR A 116 -8.56 -1.74 -0.20
CA TYR A 116 -9.15 -0.41 -0.18
C TYR A 116 -8.55 0.44 0.93
N HIS A 117 -8.16 1.65 0.57
CA HIS A 117 -7.58 2.60 1.51
C HIS A 117 -7.90 4.04 1.12
N PHE A 118 -7.77 4.94 2.07
CA PHE A 118 -8.04 6.36 1.88
C PHE A 118 -7.27 7.21 2.90
N VAL A 119 -7.25 8.52 2.68
CA VAL A 119 -6.72 9.50 3.63
C VAL A 119 -7.82 10.52 3.92
N PRO A 120 -8.25 10.68 5.18
CA PRO A 120 -9.24 11.70 5.53
C PRO A 120 -8.66 13.11 5.34
N PRO A 121 -9.49 14.18 5.41
CA PRO A 121 -9.00 15.56 5.30
C PRO A 121 -7.82 15.83 6.23
N THR A 122 -6.72 16.32 5.65
CA THR A 122 -5.46 16.52 6.37
C THR A 122 -5.52 17.75 7.27
N HIS A 123 -4.98 17.65 8.47
CA HIS A 123 -4.92 18.78 9.40
C HIS A 123 -3.85 19.82 9.02
N ASN A 124 -2.78 19.36 8.40
CA ASN A 124 -1.66 20.15 7.90
C ASN A 124 -1.23 19.62 6.53
N ASP A 125 -0.26 20.27 5.90
CA ASP A 125 0.35 19.75 4.68
C ASP A 125 0.90 18.33 4.92
N ARG A 126 0.68 17.45 3.96
CA ARG A 126 1.10 16.03 4.04
C ARG A 126 1.92 15.69 2.81
N LEU A 127 3.10 15.15 3.01
CA LEU A 127 3.96 14.65 1.95
C LEU A 127 4.12 13.13 2.07
N SER A 128 3.93 12.44 0.98
CA SER A 128 4.18 11.00 0.89
C SER A 128 4.70 10.63 -0.50
N LEU A 129 5.54 9.60 -0.54
CA LEU A 129 5.99 8.98 -1.77
C LEU A 129 5.28 7.65 -1.90
N SER A 130 4.55 7.47 -2.99
CA SER A 130 3.76 6.28 -3.27
C SER A 130 4.33 5.51 -4.45
N PHE A 131 4.14 4.19 -4.45
CA PHE A 131 4.62 3.33 -5.52
C PHE A 131 3.70 2.12 -5.71
N ASN A 132 3.73 1.57 -6.92
CA ASN A 132 3.06 0.32 -7.26
C ASN A 132 4.07 -0.69 -7.83
N ILE A 133 3.84 -1.96 -7.57
CA ILE A 133 4.73 -3.05 -7.96
C ILE A 133 3.93 -4.18 -8.57
N ILE A 134 4.42 -4.68 -9.70
CA ILE A 134 3.95 -5.91 -10.32
C ILE A 134 5.01 -7.01 -10.21
N LEU A 135 4.57 -8.24 -10.03
CA LEU A 135 5.40 -9.41 -10.16
C LEU A 135 5.29 -9.90 -11.61
N ARG A 136 6.41 -9.96 -12.32
CA ARG A 136 6.45 -10.52 -13.67
C ARG A 136 6.65 -12.01 -13.62
N GLY A 137 5.96 -12.75 -14.50
CA GLY A 137 6.07 -14.19 -14.61
C GLY A 137 4.74 -14.88 -14.85
N GLU A 138 4.68 -16.16 -14.55
CA GLU A 138 3.49 -16.97 -14.74
C GLU A 138 2.53 -16.83 -13.56
N TYR A 139 1.24 -16.67 -13.86
CA TYR A 139 0.13 -16.62 -12.94
C TYR A 139 -0.82 -17.78 -13.17
N GLY A 140 -1.32 -18.35 -12.08
CA GLY A 140 -2.20 -19.53 -12.14
C GLY A 140 -1.45 -20.82 -12.48
N LYS A 141 -2.20 -21.89 -12.56
CA LYS A 141 -1.66 -23.22 -12.86
C LYS A 141 -1.51 -23.39 -14.38
N LYS A 142 -0.35 -23.88 -14.83
CA LYS A 142 -0.12 -24.23 -16.25
C LYS A 142 -1.24 -25.11 -16.80
N ASN A 143 -1.59 -24.89 -18.07
CA ASN A 143 -2.62 -25.64 -18.79
C ASN A 143 -4.04 -25.49 -18.20
N THR A 144 -4.33 -24.37 -17.53
CA THR A 144 -5.68 -24.00 -17.11
C THR A 144 -6.10 -22.68 -17.75
N LEU A 145 -7.41 -22.39 -17.74
CA LEU A 145 -7.95 -21.13 -18.28
C LEU A 145 -7.47 -19.90 -17.48
N GLN A 146 -7.00 -20.09 -16.25
CA GLN A 146 -6.50 -19.02 -15.38
C GLN A 146 -4.99 -18.78 -15.52
N ASN A 147 -4.30 -19.55 -16.37
CA ASN A 147 -2.88 -19.34 -16.61
C ASN A 147 -2.66 -18.08 -17.45
N ALA A 148 -1.80 -17.21 -16.98
CA ALA A 148 -1.38 -16.00 -17.68
C ALA A 148 0.12 -15.76 -17.46
N ASN A 149 0.78 -15.17 -18.44
CA ASN A 149 2.14 -14.68 -18.32
C ASN A 149 2.11 -13.14 -18.39
N ILE A 150 2.51 -12.48 -17.34
CA ILE A 150 2.43 -11.02 -17.16
C ILE A 150 3.83 -10.41 -17.11
#